data_0eda44ffe860067b6d112324e9f79ab2
#
_entry.id   0eda44ffe860067b6d112324e9f79ab2
#
_cell.length_a   1.000
_cell.length_b   1.000
_cell.length_c   1.000
_cell.angle_alpha   90.00
_cell.angle_beta   90.00
_cell.angle_gamma   90.00
#
_symmetry.space_group_name_H-M   'P 1'
#
loop_
_entity.id
_entity.type
_entity.pdbx_description
1 polymer ?
#
loop_
_entity_poly.entity_id
_entity_poly.type
_entity_poly.pdbx_seq_one_letter_code
_entity_poly.pdbx_strand_id
1 'polypeptide(L)'
;GTGNARAGMTSSPLWRGGGRTFPNSPEENFAQKINKKMYRAGMASIFSQLAREGRLAVVDSIKVDSPKTKQLAARFKSMKLDSVLVIADEVDENLYLASRNLGNVLVIEPRYADPVSLVHYKKVLVTKGAIDKLKEMFA
;
A
#
# COMPACT_ATOMS: atom_id res chain seq x y z
N GLY A 1 -44.34 40.35 -0.39
CA GLY A 1 -44.91 39.96 0.87
C GLY A 1 -45.76 38.68 0.86
N THR A 2 -45.50 37.67 -0.07
CA THR A 2 -46.27 36.39 -0.12
C THR A 2 -45.80 35.37 0.92
N GLY A 3 -44.74 35.62 1.70
CA GLY A 3 -44.16 34.68 2.64
C GLY A 3 -43.31 33.59 2.02
N ASN A 4 -43.21 33.50 0.70
CA ASN A 4 -42.39 32.51 0.00
C ASN A 4 -40.94 32.96 -0.06
N ALA A 5 -40.00 32.00 0.05
CA ALA A 5 -38.58 32.26 -0.12
C ALA A 5 -38.28 32.75 -1.55
N ARG A 6 -37.37 33.71 -1.65
CA ARG A 6 -36.89 34.21 -2.94
C ARG A 6 -35.79 33.26 -3.47
N ALA A 7 -36.16 32.42 -4.41
CA ALA A 7 -35.23 31.39 -4.91
C ALA A 7 -34.38 31.85 -6.11
N GLY A 8 -34.60 33.06 -6.63
CA GLY A 8 -33.84 33.60 -7.76
C GLY A 8 -34.07 32.81 -9.06
N MET A 9 -33.03 32.08 -9.53
CA MET A 9 -33.08 31.32 -10.79
C MET A 9 -33.66 29.92 -10.58
N THR A 10 -34.39 29.41 -11.56
CA THR A 10 -34.93 28.03 -11.56
C THR A 10 -33.86 26.96 -11.67
N SER A 11 -32.65 27.31 -12.17
CA SER A 11 -31.48 26.43 -12.23
C SER A 11 -30.68 26.37 -10.92
N SER A 12 -31.15 27.06 -9.86
CA SER A 12 -30.49 27.03 -8.55
C SER A 12 -30.44 25.60 -7.98
N PRO A 13 -29.35 25.21 -7.27
CA PRO A 13 -29.23 23.91 -6.60
C PRO A 13 -30.36 23.61 -5.60
N LEU A 14 -31.11 24.60 -5.14
CA LEU A 14 -32.23 24.44 -4.22
C LEU A 14 -33.47 23.84 -4.91
N TRP A 15 -33.53 23.88 -6.23
CA TRP A 15 -34.67 23.41 -6.99
C TRP A 15 -34.46 21.99 -7.49
N ARG A 16 -35.55 21.22 -7.59
CA ARG A 16 -35.54 19.91 -8.24
C ARG A 16 -35.17 20.06 -9.71
N GLY A 17 -34.10 19.38 -10.14
CA GLY A 17 -33.54 19.55 -11.50
C GLY A 17 -32.63 20.77 -11.69
N GLY A 18 -32.34 21.52 -10.64
CA GLY A 18 -31.31 22.57 -10.64
C GLY A 18 -29.88 22.03 -10.74
N GLY A 19 -28.90 22.93 -10.82
CA GLY A 19 -27.49 22.59 -10.90
C GLY A 19 -26.95 21.95 -9.62
N ARG A 20 -25.79 21.31 -9.71
CA ARG A 20 -25.05 20.74 -8.55
C ARG A 20 -24.23 21.83 -7.90
N THR A 21 -24.35 22.02 -6.58
CA THR A 21 -23.65 23.06 -5.82
C THR A 21 -22.12 22.83 -5.85
N PHE A 22 -21.69 21.58 -5.68
CA PHE A 22 -20.28 21.19 -5.74
C PHE A 22 -20.14 20.09 -6.79
N PRO A 23 -19.94 20.42 -8.08
CA PRO A 23 -19.67 19.42 -9.10
C PRO A 23 -18.30 18.78 -8.88
N ASN A 24 -18.16 17.51 -9.24
CA ASN A 24 -16.87 16.85 -9.20
C ASN A 24 -15.92 17.51 -10.21
N SER A 25 -14.71 17.83 -9.79
CA SER A 25 -13.64 18.37 -10.62
C SER A 25 -12.51 17.35 -10.75
N PRO A 26 -11.86 17.21 -11.93
CA PRO A 26 -10.67 16.37 -12.06
C PRO A 26 -9.46 16.90 -11.27
N GLU A 27 -9.49 18.17 -10.86
CA GLU A 27 -8.46 18.83 -10.05
C GLU A 27 -8.66 18.61 -8.54
N GLU A 28 -9.71 17.89 -8.15
CA GLU A 28 -10.01 17.65 -6.73
C GLU A 28 -8.90 16.82 -6.07
N ASN A 29 -8.31 17.38 -5.02
CA ASN A 29 -7.19 16.79 -4.31
C ASN A 29 -7.64 16.27 -2.95
N PHE A 30 -7.59 14.95 -2.77
CA PHE A 30 -7.91 14.25 -1.52
C PHE A 30 -6.70 14.02 -0.62
N ALA A 31 -5.51 14.49 -0.98
CA ALA A 31 -4.31 14.33 -0.16
C ALA A 31 -4.44 15.09 1.17
N GLN A 32 -4.25 14.38 2.27
CA GLN A 32 -4.30 14.94 3.61
C GLN A 32 -2.98 14.69 4.35
N LYS A 33 -2.54 15.69 5.11
CA LYS A 33 -1.35 15.58 5.97
C LYS A 33 -1.66 14.70 7.19
N ILE A 34 -0.82 13.71 7.45
CA ILE A 34 -0.86 12.87 8.66
C ILE A 34 0.32 13.23 9.56
N ASN A 35 0.11 13.24 10.88
CA ASN A 35 1.18 13.47 11.85
C ASN A 35 2.18 12.30 11.83
N LYS A 36 3.48 12.60 11.82
CA LYS A 36 4.54 11.58 11.76
C LYS A 36 4.43 10.52 12.87
N LYS A 37 4.15 10.93 14.12
CA LYS A 37 3.96 10.00 15.25
C LYS A 37 2.75 9.09 15.06
N MET A 38 1.65 9.60 14.49
CA MET A 38 0.45 8.81 14.19
C MET A 38 0.77 7.77 13.11
N TYR A 39 1.45 8.15 12.04
CA TYR A 39 1.86 7.23 10.97
C TYR A 39 2.76 6.11 11.51
N ARG A 40 3.78 6.43 12.30
CA ARG A 40 4.69 5.46 12.92
C ARG A 40 3.95 4.48 13.83
N ALA A 41 3.06 4.98 14.69
CA ALA A 41 2.24 4.14 15.57
C ALA A 41 1.30 3.22 14.77
N GLY A 42 0.70 3.72 13.69
CA GLY A 42 -0.10 2.92 12.77
C GLY A 42 0.69 1.79 12.13
N MET A 43 1.88 2.09 11.60
CA MET A 43 2.78 1.08 11.02
C MET A 43 3.20 0.02 12.04
N ALA A 44 3.58 0.43 13.25
CA ALA A 44 3.94 -0.48 14.32
C ALA A 44 2.78 -1.42 14.71
N SER A 45 1.54 -0.90 14.73
CA SER A 45 0.33 -1.69 14.97
C SER A 45 0.11 -2.73 13.89
N ILE A 46 0.29 -2.37 12.60
CA ILE A 46 0.15 -3.29 11.46
C ILE A 46 1.19 -4.41 11.55
N PHE A 47 2.47 -4.09 11.75
CA PHE A 47 3.51 -5.13 11.91
C PHE A 47 3.25 -6.04 13.11
N SER A 48 2.77 -5.51 14.22
CA SER A 48 2.40 -6.29 15.40
C SER A 48 1.26 -7.27 15.09
N GLN A 49 0.26 -6.82 14.35
CA GLN A 49 -0.85 -7.67 13.92
C GLN A 49 -0.39 -8.77 12.96
N LEU A 50 0.42 -8.43 11.95
CA LEU A 50 1.00 -9.41 11.03
C LEU A 50 1.83 -10.48 11.72
N ALA A 51 2.57 -10.10 12.77
CA ALA A 51 3.34 -11.04 13.59
C ALA A 51 2.43 -11.98 14.39
N ARG A 52 1.35 -11.47 15.01
CA ARG A 52 0.35 -12.27 15.76
C ARG A 52 -0.37 -13.27 14.86
N GLU A 53 -0.71 -12.87 13.65
CA GLU A 53 -1.38 -13.72 12.66
C GLU A 53 -0.44 -14.73 11.97
N GLY A 54 0.86 -14.68 12.24
CA GLY A 54 1.86 -15.52 11.56
C GLY A 54 1.94 -15.25 10.06
N ARG A 55 1.61 -14.04 9.63
CA ARG A 55 1.73 -13.56 8.25
C ARG A 55 3.10 -12.98 7.95
N LEU A 56 3.85 -12.58 8.97
CA LEU A 56 5.19 -12.02 8.87
C LEU A 56 6.21 -13.16 8.96
N ALA A 57 7.09 -13.25 7.97
CA ALA A 57 8.21 -14.19 7.98
C ALA A 57 9.53 -13.45 7.73
N VAL A 58 10.55 -13.82 8.47
CA VAL A 58 11.89 -13.25 8.34
C VAL A 58 12.79 -14.20 7.56
N VAL A 59 13.51 -13.67 6.59
CA VAL A 59 14.46 -14.42 5.76
C VAL A 59 15.82 -13.73 5.77
N ASP A 60 16.88 -14.48 5.60
CA ASP A 60 18.24 -13.92 5.62
C ASP A 60 18.47 -13.01 4.41
N SER A 61 18.19 -13.50 3.22
CA SER A 61 18.27 -12.75 1.97
C SER A 61 17.41 -13.39 0.89
N ILE A 62 16.97 -12.59 -0.09
CA ILE A 62 16.23 -13.06 -1.25
C ILE A 62 17.03 -12.67 -2.48
N LYS A 63 17.85 -13.60 -2.98
CA LYS A 63 18.63 -13.42 -4.20
C LYS A 63 18.10 -14.34 -5.29
N VAL A 64 18.12 -13.83 -6.52
CA VAL A 64 17.71 -14.56 -7.73
C VAL A 64 18.82 -14.43 -8.76
N ASP A 65 19.34 -15.55 -9.22
CA ASP A 65 20.48 -15.59 -10.15
C ASP A 65 20.12 -15.16 -11.57
N SER A 66 18.84 -15.22 -11.92
CA SER A 66 18.38 -14.82 -13.25
C SER A 66 17.06 -14.05 -13.21
N PRO A 67 16.83 -13.11 -14.15
CA PRO A 67 15.61 -12.28 -14.19
C PRO A 67 14.36 -13.05 -14.68
N LYS A 68 14.38 -14.40 -14.63
CA LYS A 68 13.28 -15.23 -15.12
C LYS A 68 12.16 -15.37 -14.10
N THR A 69 10.98 -14.84 -14.42
CA THR A 69 9.76 -14.92 -13.60
C THR A 69 9.37 -16.36 -13.24
N LYS A 70 9.58 -17.34 -14.14
CA LYS A 70 9.25 -18.75 -13.93
C LYS A 70 9.97 -19.33 -12.70
N GLN A 71 11.25 -18.98 -12.50
CA GLN A 71 12.05 -19.50 -11.37
C GLN A 71 11.54 -18.92 -10.05
N LEU A 72 11.27 -17.62 -10.00
CA LEU A 72 10.74 -16.96 -8.81
C LEU A 72 9.33 -17.49 -8.46
N ALA A 73 8.47 -17.63 -9.46
CA ALA A 73 7.13 -18.18 -9.27
C ALA A 73 7.15 -19.64 -8.75
N ALA A 74 8.05 -20.49 -9.29
CA ALA A 74 8.23 -21.84 -8.81
C ALA A 74 8.72 -21.87 -7.34
N ARG A 75 9.64 -20.97 -6.97
CA ARG A 75 10.15 -20.84 -5.60
C ARG A 75 9.04 -20.44 -4.62
N PHE A 76 8.22 -19.43 -4.95
CA PHE A 76 7.08 -19.03 -4.11
C PHE A 76 6.01 -20.12 -4.01
N LYS A 77 5.72 -20.79 -5.11
CA LYS A 77 4.78 -21.92 -5.13
C LYS A 77 5.25 -23.08 -4.23
N SER A 78 6.55 -23.42 -4.23
CA SER A 78 7.11 -24.44 -3.34
C SER A 78 6.98 -24.07 -1.86
N MET A 79 7.04 -22.77 -1.54
CA MET A 79 6.82 -22.23 -0.19
C MET A 79 5.33 -22.04 0.16
N LYS A 80 4.40 -22.39 -0.72
CA LYS A 80 2.94 -22.17 -0.58
C LYS A 80 2.59 -20.70 -0.36
N LEU A 81 3.26 -19.81 -1.07
CA LEU A 81 3.09 -18.36 -0.99
C LEU A 81 2.36 -17.86 -2.25
N ASP A 82 1.03 -17.73 -2.17
CA ASP A 82 0.20 -17.31 -3.30
C ASP A 82 0.18 -15.79 -3.50
N SER A 83 0.26 -15.02 -2.40
CA SER A 83 0.23 -13.56 -2.41
C SER A 83 1.24 -13.04 -1.40
N VAL A 84 2.29 -12.38 -1.88
CA VAL A 84 3.49 -12.07 -1.08
C VAL A 84 3.96 -10.65 -1.30
N LEU A 85 4.16 -9.94 -0.20
CA LEU A 85 4.95 -8.71 -0.16
C LEU A 85 6.37 -9.06 0.31
N VAL A 86 7.37 -8.67 -0.45
CA VAL A 86 8.77 -8.84 -0.11
C VAL A 86 9.36 -7.47 0.23
N ILE A 87 9.86 -7.32 1.45
CA ILE A 87 10.59 -6.13 1.88
C ILE A 87 12.06 -6.51 1.99
N ALA A 88 12.84 -6.10 1.01
CA ALA A 88 14.26 -6.40 0.94
C ALA A 88 15.09 -5.16 1.26
N ASP A 89 16.22 -5.37 1.94
CA ASP A 89 17.16 -4.30 2.28
C ASP A 89 17.68 -3.57 1.04
N GLU A 90 18.09 -4.37 0.05
CA GLU A 90 18.46 -3.93 -1.29
C GLU A 90 17.69 -4.77 -2.31
N VAL A 91 17.10 -4.11 -3.28
CA VAL A 91 16.39 -4.79 -4.37
C VAL A 91 17.33 -4.97 -5.53
N ASP A 92 17.78 -6.21 -5.72
CA ASP A 92 18.61 -6.59 -6.87
C ASP A 92 17.81 -6.44 -8.17
N GLU A 93 18.49 -6.00 -9.25
CA GLU A 93 17.87 -5.83 -10.58
C GLU A 93 17.21 -7.13 -11.06
N ASN A 94 17.85 -8.27 -10.89
CA ASN A 94 17.30 -9.58 -11.25
C ASN A 94 16.00 -9.89 -10.49
N LEU A 95 15.97 -9.60 -9.19
CA LEU A 95 14.78 -9.78 -8.36
C LEU A 95 13.64 -8.87 -8.80
N TYR A 96 13.93 -7.60 -9.10
CA TYR A 96 12.96 -6.65 -9.61
C TYR A 96 12.36 -7.11 -10.94
N LEU A 97 13.21 -7.46 -11.91
CA LEU A 97 12.77 -7.92 -13.24
C LEU A 97 11.98 -9.24 -13.17
N ALA A 98 12.37 -10.17 -12.29
CA ALA A 98 11.65 -11.42 -12.09
C ALA A 98 10.29 -11.25 -11.43
N SER A 99 10.13 -10.26 -10.55
CA SER A 99 8.90 -10.05 -9.77
C SER A 99 7.86 -9.17 -10.46
N ARG A 100 8.26 -8.17 -11.25
CA ARG A 100 7.37 -7.13 -11.79
C ARG A 100 6.19 -7.64 -12.63
N ASN A 101 6.33 -8.81 -13.28
CA ASN A 101 5.25 -9.42 -14.07
C ASN A 101 4.31 -10.32 -13.24
N LEU A 102 4.62 -10.55 -11.96
CA LEU A 102 3.79 -11.36 -11.06
C LEU A 102 2.84 -10.43 -10.30
N GLY A 103 1.57 -10.37 -10.68
CA GLY A 103 0.57 -9.49 -10.06
C GLY A 103 0.27 -9.79 -8.59
N ASN A 104 0.67 -10.97 -8.11
CA ASN A 104 0.50 -11.41 -6.73
C ASN A 104 1.77 -11.26 -5.87
N VAL A 105 2.83 -10.68 -6.42
CA VAL A 105 4.11 -10.46 -5.74
C VAL A 105 4.51 -9.01 -5.91
N LEU A 106 4.84 -8.35 -4.80
CA LEU A 106 5.42 -7.01 -4.81
C LEU A 106 6.73 -7.03 -4.04
N VAL A 107 7.77 -6.48 -4.64
CA VAL A 107 9.09 -6.33 -4.00
C VAL A 107 9.37 -4.85 -3.81
N ILE A 108 9.64 -4.45 -2.58
CA ILE A 108 9.89 -3.06 -2.19
C ILE A 108 11.07 -2.95 -1.23
N GLU A 109 11.67 -1.77 -1.18
CA GLU A 109 12.60 -1.41 -0.11
C GLU A 109 11.83 -0.94 1.14
N PRO A 110 12.48 -0.97 2.34
CA PRO A 110 11.86 -0.57 3.59
C PRO A 110 11.24 0.84 3.56
N ARG A 111 11.87 1.79 2.84
CA ARG A 111 11.39 3.17 2.72
C ARG A 111 10.06 3.31 1.98
N TYR A 112 9.73 2.35 1.14
CA TYR A 112 8.49 2.33 0.36
C TYR A 112 7.42 1.43 1.00
N ALA A 113 7.66 0.92 2.20
CA ALA A 113 6.66 0.13 2.93
C ALA A 113 5.46 1.01 3.29
N ASP A 114 4.32 0.71 2.68
CA ASP A 114 3.06 1.43 2.89
C ASP A 114 2.03 0.56 3.63
N PRO A 115 1.13 1.16 4.41
CA PRO A 115 0.12 0.43 5.17
C PRO A 115 -0.80 -0.42 4.29
N VAL A 116 -1.12 0.07 3.09
CA VAL A 116 -2.05 -0.59 2.17
C VAL A 116 -1.48 -1.92 1.69
N SER A 117 -0.23 -1.90 1.19
CA SER A 117 0.45 -3.12 0.73
C SER A 117 0.64 -4.13 1.85
N LEU A 118 1.02 -3.70 3.06
CA LEU A 118 1.17 -4.59 4.22
C LEU A 118 -0.12 -5.34 4.56
N VAL A 119 -1.27 -4.70 4.48
CA VAL A 119 -2.57 -5.32 4.78
C VAL A 119 -3.07 -6.16 3.60
N HIS A 120 -2.84 -5.71 2.38
CA HIS A 120 -3.34 -6.34 1.14
C HIS A 120 -2.77 -7.74 0.92
N TYR A 121 -1.45 -7.92 1.03
CA TYR A 121 -0.79 -9.19 0.77
C TYR A 121 -1.00 -10.19 1.90
N LYS A 122 -1.25 -11.48 1.56
CA LYS A 122 -1.50 -12.54 2.54
C LYS A 122 -0.27 -12.85 3.41
N LYS A 123 0.92 -12.74 2.85
CA LYS A 123 2.19 -12.97 3.56
C LYS A 123 3.17 -11.84 3.28
N VAL A 124 3.95 -11.50 4.28
CA VAL A 124 4.99 -10.48 4.21
C VAL A 124 6.32 -11.11 4.55
N LEU A 125 7.26 -11.11 3.60
CA LEU A 125 8.63 -11.58 3.79
C LEU A 125 9.53 -10.37 4.01
N VAL A 126 10.28 -10.35 5.10
CA VAL A 126 11.20 -9.26 5.43
C VAL A 126 12.60 -9.81 5.56
N THR A 127 13.58 -9.19 4.92
CA THR A 127 14.99 -9.55 5.12
C THR A 127 15.51 -9.01 6.45
N LYS A 128 16.53 -9.64 7.04
CA LYS A 128 17.12 -9.20 8.32
C LYS A 128 17.61 -7.75 8.25
N GLY A 129 18.32 -7.36 7.18
CA GLY A 129 18.78 -5.99 7.00
C GLY A 129 17.61 -5.00 6.86
N ALA A 130 16.52 -5.40 6.22
CA ALA A 130 15.33 -4.56 6.11
C ALA A 130 14.66 -4.31 7.47
N ILE A 131 14.71 -5.27 8.40
CA ILE A 131 14.17 -5.07 9.76
C ILE A 131 14.91 -3.95 10.49
N ASP A 132 16.22 -3.90 10.38
CA ASP A 132 17.00 -2.88 11.08
C ASP A 132 16.73 -1.49 10.50
N LYS A 133 16.62 -1.36 9.18
CA LYS A 133 16.18 -0.11 8.53
C LYS A 133 14.75 0.29 8.92
N LEU A 134 13.82 -0.67 9.04
CA LEU A 134 12.45 -0.39 9.51
C LEU A 134 12.42 0.09 10.96
N LYS A 135 13.25 -0.50 11.85
CA LYS A 135 13.37 -0.04 13.25
C LYS A 135 13.83 1.40 13.31
N GLU A 136 14.86 1.78 12.56
CA GLU A 136 15.35 3.16 12.50
C GLU A 136 14.28 4.14 11.98
N MET A 137 13.46 3.74 11.00
CA MET A 137 12.40 4.60 10.45
C MET A 137 11.24 4.82 11.42
N PHE A 138 10.95 3.85 12.29
CA PHE A 138 9.80 3.88 13.21
C PHE A 138 10.19 4.18 14.66
N ALA A 139 11.47 4.33 14.94
CA ALA A 139 11.99 4.76 16.25
C ALA A 139 11.59 6.21 16.63
#